data_e7a572e7c4d5ec65f605a010f627c721
#
_entry.id   e7a572e7c4d5ec65f605a010f627c721
#
_cell.length_a   1.000
_cell.length_b   1.000
_cell.length_c   1.000
_cell.angle_alpha   90.00
_cell.angle_beta   90.00
_cell.angle_gamma   90.00
#
_symmetry.space_group_name_H-M   'P 1'
#
loop_
_entity.id
_entity.type
_entity.pdbx_description
1 polymer ?
#
loop_
_entity_poly.entity_id
_entity_poly.type
_entity_poly.pdbx_seq_one_letter_code
_entity_poly.pdbx_strand_id
1 'polypeptide(L)'
;EPITAPVVKEVYGPEAARVMLGWRLPAATDPSNDVADIVGSVLYNGQAGLIDLDLNQQQKVLSAYAYASAQPDYGMFLMDGNPKAGQSLDEVRDLLLAEAAKIRAGEFDEGLIEASVNNYKMQLMKEFDKYDQRAMFYVYSFIYGKEWADDIRQLERMEKITKQDVVDWANKYLGPESYAIVYKREGKDPGEQKIAAPKITPIATNRDAQSVFLTEIQNTEVKPIE
;
A
#
# COMPACT_ATOMS: atom_id res chain seq x y z
N GLU A 1 9.62 -1.51 20.46
CA GLU A 1 8.63 -1.59 21.56
C GLU A 1 7.22 -1.70 20.98
N PRO A 2 6.30 -2.41 21.63
CA PRO A 2 4.90 -2.45 21.23
C PRO A 2 4.25 -1.07 21.35
N ILE A 3 3.33 -0.75 20.44
CA ILE A 3 2.47 0.43 20.53
C ILE A 3 1.31 0.08 21.46
N THR A 4 1.22 0.76 22.61
CA THR A 4 0.19 0.52 23.66
C THR A 4 -0.82 1.65 23.77
N ALA A 5 -0.61 2.74 23.02
CA ALA A 5 -1.53 3.86 22.86
C ALA A 5 -1.31 4.48 21.48
N PRO A 6 -2.33 5.13 20.89
CA PRO A 6 -2.19 5.74 19.55
C PRO A 6 -1.03 6.75 19.48
N VAL A 7 -0.13 6.53 18.51
CA VAL A 7 0.98 7.46 18.24
C VAL A 7 0.53 8.45 17.19
N VAL A 8 0.32 9.71 17.59
CA VAL A 8 -0.19 10.77 16.71
C VAL A 8 0.95 11.59 16.14
N LYS A 9 0.93 11.81 14.83
CA LYS A 9 1.84 12.69 14.09
C LYS A 9 1.07 13.61 13.16
N GLU A 10 1.51 14.87 13.08
CA GLU A 10 1.01 15.82 12.09
C GLU A 10 2.13 16.16 11.11
N VAL A 11 1.78 16.20 9.83
CA VAL A 11 2.68 16.62 8.76
C VAL A 11 1.97 17.64 7.88
N TYR A 12 2.73 18.55 7.29
CA TYR A 12 2.20 19.63 6.46
C TYR A 12 2.80 19.54 5.05
N GLY A 13 2.03 19.94 4.06
CA GLY A 13 2.49 19.99 2.67
C GLY A 13 1.44 20.58 1.73
N PRO A 14 1.80 20.88 0.46
CA PRO A 14 0.93 21.59 -0.47
C PRO A 14 -0.26 20.75 -0.98
N GLU A 15 -0.21 19.45 -0.83
CA GLU A 15 -1.28 18.57 -1.29
C GLU A 15 -2.47 18.55 -0.34
N ALA A 16 -3.62 18.05 -0.79
CA ALA A 16 -4.84 17.94 -0.01
C ALA A 16 -4.65 17.20 1.32
N ALA A 17 -5.47 17.57 2.30
CA ALA A 17 -5.46 16.93 3.62
C ALA A 17 -5.88 15.45 3.53
N ARG A 18 -5.27 14.60 4.36
CA ARG A 18 -5.65 13.18 4.51
C ARG A 18 -5.27 12.64 5.89
N VAL A 19 -5.88 11.57 6.30
CA VAL A 19 -5.50 10.82 7.50
C VAL A 19 -5.06 9.41 7.12
N MET A 20 -4.00 8.92 7.75
CA MET A 20 -3.52 7.56 7.59
C MET A 20 -3.38 6.89 8.95
N LEU A 21 -3.95 5.71 9.08
CA LEU A 21 -3.80 4.81 10.22
C LEU A 21 -2.86 3.68 9.83
N GLY A 22 -1.99 3.27 10.74
CA GLY A 22 -1.04 2.18 10.49
C GLY A 22 -0.85 1.29 11.71
N TRP A 23 -1.02 -0.01 11.51
CA TRP A 23 -0.71 -1.06 12.49
C TRP A 23 0.52 -1.83 12.06
N ARG A 24 1.36 -2.19 13.01
CA ARG A 24 2.56 -2.98 12.72
C ARG A 24 2.20 -4.45 12.47
N LEU A 25 2.72 -4.98 11.38
CA LEU A 25 2.68 -6.40 11.04
C LEU A 25 4.06 -7.04 11.21
N PRO A 26 4.14 -8.37 11.27
CA PRO A 26 5.41 -9.09 11.27
C PRO A 26 6.13 -8.96 9.91
N ALA A 27 7.32 -9.53 9.84
CA ALA A 27 8.13 -9.60 8.63
C ALA A 27 7.41 -10.29 7.46
N ALA A 28 7.80 -10.00 6.23
CA ALA A 28 7.20 -10.57 5.02
C ALA A 28 7.21 -12.10 4.97
N THR A 29 8.11 -12.75 5.70
CA THR A 29 8.21 -14.22 5.81
C THR A 29 7.18 -14.85 6.74
N ASP A 30 6.45 -14.07 7.53
CA ASP A 30 5.45 -14.59 8.46
C ASP A 30 4.16 -14.98 7.69
N PRO A 31 3.65 -16.22 7.85
CA PRO A 31 2.49 -16.69 7.11
C PRO A 31 1.18 -15.94 7.44
N SER A 32 1.12 -15.19 8.54
CA SER A 32 -0.05 -14.36 8.87
C SER A 32 -0.25 -13.20 7.89
N ASN A 33 0.74 -12.91 7.03
CA ASN A 33 0.59 -11.93 5.95
C ASN A 33 -0.41 -12.39 4.87
N ASP A 34 -0.61 -13.70 4.67
CA ASP A 34 -1.65 -14.22 3.77
C ASP A 34 -3.05 -13.81 4.26
N VAL A 35 -3.26 -13.83 5.59
CA VAL A 35 -4.52 -13.35 6.20
C VAL A 35 -4.62 -11.83 6.12
N ALA A 36 -3.50 -11.11 6.26
CA ALA A 36 -3.47 -9.66 6.11
C ALA A 36 -3.97 -9.20 4.73
N ASP A 37 -3.57 -9.90 3.67
CA ASP A 37 -4.00 -9.63 2.30
C ASP A 37 -5.51 -9.86 2.12
N ILE A 38 -6.06 -10.93 2.71
CA ILE A 38 -7.51 -11.19 2.73
C ILE A 38 -8.24 -10.10 3.51
N VAL A 39 -7.78 -9.72 4.71
CA VAL A 39 -8.34 -8.61 5.50
C VAL A 39 -8.35 -7.31 4.70
N GLY A 40 -7.25 -7.01 4.02
CA GLY A 40 -7.15 -5.85 3.13
C GLY A 40 -8.23 -5.87 2.05
N SER A 41 -8.42 -7.02 1.39
CA SER A 41 -9.41 -7.20 0.33
C SER A 41 -10.86 -7.18 0.85
N VAL A 42 -11.14 -7.73 2.05
CA VAL A 42 -12.47 -7.67 2.69
C VAL A 42 -12.81 -6.23 3.08
N LEU A 43 -11.82 -5.43 3.51
CA LEU A 43 -12.02 -4.01 3.79
C LEU A 43 -12.16 -3.18 2.52
N TYR A 44 -11.28 -3.39 1.54
CA TYR A 44 -11.23 -2.61 0.32
C TYR A 44 -10.74 -3.44 -0.87
N ASN A 45 -11.57 -3.59 -1.88
CA ASN A 45 -11.24 -4.26 -3.14
C ASN A 45 -11.66 -3.45 -4.38
N GLY A 46 -12.12 -2.21 -4.18
CA GLY A 46 -12.58 -1.31 -5.23
C GLY A 46 -14.01 -1.55 -5.70
N GLN A 47 -14.74 -2.51 -5.11
CA GLN A 47 -16.11 -2.87 -5.54
C GLN A 47 -17.09 -3.15 -4.38
N ALA A 48 -16.73 -4.08 -3.50
CA ALA A 48 -17.64 -4.65 -2.52
C ALA A 48 -17.03 -4.85 -1.12
N GLY A 49 -15.85 -4.30 -0.87
CA GLY A 49 -15.28 -4.26 0.48
C GLY A 49 -16.09 -3.37 1.42
N LEU A 50 -15.92 -3.53 2.72
CA LEU A 50 -16.66 -2.73 3.72
C LEU A 50 -16.45 -1.23 3.50
N ILE A 51 -15.22 -0.78 3.28
CA ILE A 51 -14.90 0.62 2.96
C ILE A 51 -15.55 1.05 1.64
N ASP A 52 -15.58 0.16 0.64
CA ASP A 52 -16.22 0.47 -0.65
C ASP A 52 -17.70 0.75 -0.46
N LEU A 53 -18.40 -0.16 0.23
CA LEU A 53 -19.86 -0.09 0.38
C LEU A 53 -20.27 0.98 1.39
N ASP A 54 -19.59 1.07 2.53
CA ASP A 54 -20.04 1.87 3.67
C ASP A 54 -19.52 3.30 3.66
N LEU A 55 -18.37 3.53 3.03
CA LEU A 55 -17.72 4.86 3.01
C LEU A 55 -17.71 5.48 1.61
N ASN A 56 -17.14 4.78 0.62
CA ASN A 56 -16.91 5.34 -0.71
C ASN A 56 -18.23 5.47 -1.51
N GLN A 57 -19.02 4.39 -1.62
CA GLN A 57 -20.28 4.41 -2.39
C GLN A 57 -21.35 5.27 -1.70
N GLN A 58 -21.35 5.31 -0.37
CA GLN A 58 -22.23 6.21 0.40
C GLN A 58 -21.72 7.64 0.46
N GLN A 59 -20.58 7.93 -0.16
CA GLN A 59 -19.97 9.25 -0.17
C GLN A 59 -19.79 9.85 1.24
N LYS A 60 -19.50 9.02 2.24
CA LYS A 60 -19.19 9.49 3.61
C LYS A 60 -17.81 10.13 3.71
N VAL A 61 -16.92 9.80 2.79
CA VAL A 61 -15.60 10.40 2.59
C VAL A 61 -15.40 10.72 1.11
N LEU A 62 -14.36 11.46 0.78
CA LEU A 62 -13.99 11.66 -0.64
C LEU A 62 -13.46 10.35 -1.24
N SER A 63 -12.59 9.67 -0.52
CA SER A 63 -12.13 8.31 -0.81
C SER A 63 -11.48 7.71 0.43
N ALA A 64 -11.57 6.39 0.57
CA ALA A 64 -10.84 5.64 1.58
C ALA A 64 -10.43 4.27 1.04
N TYR A 65 -9.34 3.72 1.57
CA TYR A 65 -8.84 2.40 1.19
C TYR A 65 -8.04 1.77 2.33
N ALA A 66 -7.86 0.46 2.26
CA ALA A 66 -7.06 -0.31 3.20
C ALA A 66 -6.22 -1.35 2.46
N TYR A 67 -5.01 -1.62 2.97
CA TYR A 67 -4.12 -2.62 2.40
C TYR A 67 -3.02 -3.05 3.38
N ALA A 68 -2.50 -4.25 3.19
CA ALA A 68 -1.29 -4.72 3.84
C ALA A 68 -0.06 -4.36 3.00
N SER A 69 1.04 -4.02 3.68
CA SER A 69 2.34 -3.76 3.06
C SER A 69 3.40 -4.55 3.80
N ALA A 70 3.79 -5.68 3.23
CA ALA A 70 4.85 -6.51 3.77
C ALA A 70 6.24 -5.90 3.46
N GLN A 71 7.15 -6.00 4.44
CA GLN A 71 8.54 -5.57 4.31
C GLN A 71 9.47 -6.61 4.96
N PRO A 72 10.77 -6.65 4.65
CA PRO A 72 11.67 -7.69 5.14
C PRO A 72 11.67 -7.88 6.66
N ASP A 73 11.69 -6.78 7.43
CA ASP A 73 11.78 -6.84 8.90
C ASP A 73 10.40 -6.71 9.58
N TYR A 74 9.59 -5.76 9.12
CA TYR A 74 8.25 -5.47 9.67
C TYR A 74 7.34 -5.01 8.54
N GLY A 75 6.10 -5.52 8.54
CA GLY A 75 5.04 -5.02 7.68
C GLY A 75 4.20 -3.94 8.36
N MET A 76 3.25 -3.43 7.60
CA MET A 76 2.23 -2.50 8.09
C MET A 76 0.88 -2.87 7.47
N PHE A 77 -0.18 -2.75 8.27
CA PHE A 77 -1.52 -2.65 7.74
C PHE A 77 -1.91 -1.18 7.74
N LEU A 78 -2.34 -0.67 6.61
CA LEU A 78 -2.61 0.75 6.41
C LEU A 78 -4.08 0.97 6.05
N MET A 79 -4.68 1.99 6.63
CA MET A 79 -5.96 2.53 6.22
C MET A 79 -5.80 4.03 5.97
N ASP A 80 -6.21 4.48 4.80
CA ASP A 80 -6.04 5.86 4.35
C ASP A 80 -7.41 6.46 4.03
N GLY A 81 -7.62 7.74 4.35
CA GLY A 81 -8.87 8.42 4.09
C GLY A 81 -8.68 9.89 3.74
N ASN A 82 -9.38 10.31 2.70
CA ASN A 82 -9.42 11.68 2.22
C ASN A 82 -10.76 12.31 2.59
N PRO A 83 -10.77 13.47 3.27
CA PRO A 83 -12.00 14.13 3.68
C PRO A 83 -12.72 14.78 2.50
N LYS A 84 -14.04 14.87 2.59
CA LYS A 84 -14.85 15.77 1.76
C LYS A 84 -14.60 17.22 2.13
N ALA A 85 -15.04 18.14 1.27
CA ALA A 85 -15.03 19.57 1.61
C ALA A 85 -15.78 19.84 2.93
N GLY A 86 -15.09 20.47 3.87
CA GLY A 86 -15.62 20.80 5.19
C GLY A 86 -15.64 19.66 6.21
N GLN A 87 -15.23 18.45 5.85
CA GLN A 87 -15.12 17.31 6.77
C GLN A 87 -13.79 17.36 7.52
N SER A 88 -13.82 17.09 8.82
CA SER A 88 -12.60 17.01 9.63
C SER A 88 -11.85 15.69 9.41
N LEU A 89 -10.53 15.71 9.62
CA LEU A 89 -9.72 14.50 9.60
C LEU A 89 -10.07 13.52 10.74
N ASP A 90 -10.55 14.04 11.87
CA ASP A 90 -11.01 13.21 12.97
C ASP A 90 -12.26 12.40 12.62
N GLU A 91 -13.23 13.02 11.92
CA GLU A 91 -14.40 12.28 11.42
C GLU A 91 -14.00 11.16 10.45
N VAL A 92 -13.04 11.41 9.56
CA VAL A 92 -12.53 10.37 8.65
C VAL A 92 -11.82 9.26 9.42
N ARG A 93 -10.98 9.61 10.41
CA ARG A 93 -10.35 8.63 11.31
C ARG A 93 -11.39 7.73 11.98
N ASP A 94 -12.44 8.31 12.54
CA ASP A 94 -13.46 7.58 13.29
C ASP A 94 -14.24 6.63 12.37
N LEU A 95 -14.53 7.03 11.14
CA LEU A 95 -15.12 6.17 10.13
C LEU A 95 -14.21 4.97 9.79
N LEU A 96 -12.91 5.20 9.58
CA LEU A 96 -11.95 4.11 9.31
C LEU A 96 -11.82 3.13 10.49
N LEU A 97 -11.75 3.65 11.72
CA LEU A 97 -11.69 2.83 12.93
C LEU A 97 -12.97 2.00 13.13
N ALA A 98 -14.13 2.53 12.72
CA ALA A 98 -15.39 1.78 12.74
C ALA A 98 -15.34 0.58 11.78
N GLU A 99 -14.77 0.73 10.58
CA GLU A 99 -14.61 -0.41 9.66
C GLU A 99 -13.62 -1.46 10.20
N ALA A 100 -12.52 -1.03 10.84
CA ALA A 100 -11.61 -1.96 11.52
C ALA A 100 -12.31 -2.69 12.69
N ALA A 101 -13.25 -2.03 13.39
CA ALA A 101 -14.04 -2.67 14.44
C ALA A 101 -15.00 -3.73 13.89
N LYS A 102 -15.62 -3.51 12.73
CA LYS A 102 -16.48 -4.50 12.06
C LYS A 102 -15.72 -5.78 11.73
N ILE A 103 -14.51 -5.67 11.16
CA ILE A 103 -13.66 -6.85 10.89
C ILE A 103 -13.38 -7.62 12.19
N ARG A 104 -13.01 -6.94 13.27
CA ARG A 104 -12.76 -7.59 14.58
C ARG A 104 -14.01 -8.28 15.15
N ALA A 105 -15.17 -7.73 14.88
CA ALA A 105 -16.46 -8.29 15.31
C ALA A 105 -16.99 -9.41 14.39
N GLY A 106 -16.34 -9.62 13.21
CA GLY A 106 -16.83 -10.55 12.20
C GLY A 106 -18.08 -10.06 11.46
N GLU A 107 -18.34 -8.75 11.45
CA GLU A 107 -19.48 -8.11 10.80
C GLU A 107 -19.22 -7.88 9.31
N PHE A 108 -18.98 -8.96 8.57
CA PHE A 108 -18.79 -8.96 7.12
C PHE A 108 -19.33 -10.26 6.51
N ASP A 109 -19.65 -10.22 5.22
CA ASP A 109 -20.08 -11.40 4.48
C ASP A 109 -18.89 -12.36 4.27
N GLU A 110 -19.08 -13.63 4.65
CA GLU A 110 -18.06 -14.67 4.49
C GLU A 110 -17.69 -14.90 3.02
N GLY A 111 -18.62 -14.70 2.10
CA GLY A 111 -18.39 -14.80 0.66
C GLY A 111 -17.32 -13.81 0.14
N LEU A 112 -17.01 -12.73 0.87
CA LEU A 112 -15.92 -11.84 0.53
C LEU A 112 -14.54 -12.52 0.61
N ILE A 113 -14.37 -13.51 1.47
CA ILE A 113 -13.12 -14.27 1.58
C ILE A 113 -12.89 -15.08 0.31
N GLU A 114 -13.88 -15.87 -0.11
CA GLU A 114 -13.82 -16.64 -1.35
C GLU A 114 -13.62 -15.74 -2.57
N ALA A 115 -14.34 -14.61 -2.63
CA ALA A 115 -14.18 -13.62 -3.69
C ALA A 115 -12.77 -13.04 -3.73
N SER A 116 -12.17 -12.76 -2.56
CA SER A 116 -10.79 -12.26 -2.45
C SER A 116 -9.77 -13.27 -2.97
N VAL A 117 -9.90 -14.54 -2.58
CA VAL A 117 -9.03 -15.63 -3.06
C VAL A 117 -9.16 -15.81 -4.58
N ASN A 118 -10.38 -15.80 -5.12
CA ASN A 118 -10.61 -15.91 -6.55
C ASN A 118 -10.04 -14.72 -7.33
N ASN A 119 -10.14 -13.51 -6.81
CA ASN A 119 -9.54 -12.31 -7.40
C ASN A 119 -8.01 -12.40 -7.38
N TYR A 120 -7.41 -12.83 -6.27
CA TYR A 120 -5.97 -13.04 -6.16
C TYR A 120 -5.48 -14.09 -7.20
N LYS A 121 -6.17 -15.23 -7.29
CA LYS A 121 -5.88 -16.27 -8.26
C LYS A 121 -5.93 -15.75 -9.70
N MET A 122 -6.96 -14.99 -10.05
CA MET A 122 -7.11 -14.39 -11.38
C MET A 122 -5.99 -13.38 -11.67
N GLN A 123 -5.62 -12.55 -10.70
CA GLN A 123 -4.52 -11.60 -10.83
C GLN A 123 -3.20 -12.31 -11.02
N LEU A 124 -2.91 -13.32 -10.20
CA LEU A 124 -1.72 -14.14 -10.29
C LEU A 124 -1.57 -14.78 -11.68
N MET A 125 -2.65 -15.35 -12.23
CA MET A 125 -2.65 -15.92 -13.59
C MET A 125 -2.28 -14.87 -14.64
N LYS A 126 -2.86 -13.67 -14.58
CA LYS A 126 -2.56 -12.55 -15.50
C LYS A 126 -1.10 -12.07 -15.40
N GLU A 127 -0.55 -12.08 -14.19
CA GLU A 127 0.84 -11.68 -13.95
C GLU A 127 1.81 -12.74 -14.49
N PHE A 128 1.51 -14.02 -14.29
CA PHE A 128 2.34 -15.11 -14.81
C PHE A 128 2.35 -15.22 -16.34
N ASP A 129 1.40 -14.65 -17.06
CA ASP A 129 1.44 -14.56 -18.52
C ASP A 129 2.57 -13.65 -19.03
N LYS A 130 3.08 -12.74 -18.19
CA LYS A 130 4.12 -11.77 -18.54
C LYS A 130 5.50 -12.24 -18.08
N TYR A 131 6.49 -12.24 -18.96
CA TYR A 131 7.86 -12.68 -18.66
C TYR A 131 8.55 -11.80 -17.60
N ASP A 132 8.37 -10.50 -17.69
CA ASP A 132 8.91 -9.52 -16.74
C ASP A 132 8.32 -9.72 -15.33
N GLN A 133 7.01 -9.93 -15.22
CA GLN A 133 6.37 -10.20 -13.94
C GLN A 133 6.87 -11.50 -13.30
N ARG A 134 7.02 -12.57 -14.09
CA ARG A 134 7.62 -13.83 -13.60
C ARG A 134 9.03 -13.63 -13.06
N ALA A 135 9.85 -12.82 -13.75
CA ALA A 135 11.19 -12.50 -13.26
C ALA A 135 11.13 -11.70 -11.95
N MET A 136 10.18 -10.75 -11.83
CA MET A 136 9.99 -9.95 -10.61
C MET A 136 9.54 -10.78 -9.41
N PHE A 137 8.79 -11.86 -9.59
CA PHE A 137 8.47 -12.77 -8.48
C PHE A 137 9.72 -13.32 -7.80
N TYR A 138 10.72 -13.77 -8.57
CA TYR A 138 12.00 -14.24 -8.02
C TYR A 138 12.76 -13.11 -7.31
N VAL A 139 12.74 -11.91 -7.89
CA VAL A 139 13.38 -10.73 -7.31
C VAL A 139 12.74 -10.38 -5.97
N TYR A 140 11.41 -10.37 -5.87
CA TYR A 140 10.70 -10.09 -4.63
C TYR A 140 10.88 -11.20 -3.58
N SER A 141 10.84 -12.48 -3.97
CA SER A 141 11.17 -13.57 -3.05
C SER A 141 12.55 -13.36 -2.42
N PHE A 142 13.55 -13.00 -3.23
CA PHE A 142 14.89 -12.68 -2.74
C PHE A 142 14.93 -11.46 -1.82
N ILE A 143 14.29 -10.35 -2.22
CA ILE A 143 14.25 -9.11 -1.43
C ILE A 143 13.59 -9.33 -0.08
N TYR A 144 12.50 -10.10 -0.03
CA TYR A 144 11.75 -10.37 1.19
C TYR A 144 12.29 -11.57 1.98
N GLY A 145 13.33 -12.23 1.50
CA GLY A 145 13.92 -13.41 2.17
C GLY A 145 12.98 -14.61 2.23
N LYS A 146 12.08 -14.73 1.25
CA LYS A 146 11.13 -15.84 1.14
C LYS A 146 11.71 -16.96 0.28
N GLU A 147 11.41 -18.20 0.65
CA GLU A 147 11.67 -19.33 -0.20
C GLU A 147 10.65 -19.37 -1.36
N TRP A 148 11.11 -19.52 -2.58
CA TRP A 148 10.23 -19.59 -3.76
C TRP A 148 9.11 -20.63 -3.65
N ALA A 149 9.40 -21.77 -3.01
CA ALA A 149 8.41 -22.82 -2.77
C ALA A 149 7.26 -22.34 -1.85
N ASP A 150 7.50 -21.39 -0.96
CA ASP A 150 6.49 -20.85 -0.08
C ASP A 150 5.61 -19.83 -0.81
N ASP A 151 6.20 -19.02 -1.69
CA ASP A 151 5.44 -18.08 -2.53
C ASP A 151 4.48 -18.82 -3.47
N ILE A 152 4.91 -19.91 -4.11
CA ILE A 152 4.03 -20.73 -4.96
C ILE A 152 2.84 -21.31 -4.18
N ARG A 153 3.03 -21.66 -2.91
CA ARG A 153 1.98 -22.24 -2.07
C ARG A 153 1.08 -21.19 -1.40
N GLN A 154 1.33 -19.92 -1.63
CA GLN A 154 0.51 -18.85 -1.01
C GLN A 154 -0.98 -19.02 -1.32
N LEU A 155 -1.34 -19.27 -2.58
CA LEU A 155 -2.74 -19.48 -2.97
C LEU A 155 -3.37 -20.67 -2.22
N GLU A 156 -2.65 -21.80 -2.10
CA GLU A 156 -3.15 -22.98 -1.37
C GLU A 156 -3.37 -22.70 0.13
N ARG A 157 -2.59 -21.79 0.72
CA ARG A 157 -2.79 -21.33 2.11
C ARG A 157 -3.98 -20.40 2.20
N MET A 158 -4.12 -19.44 1.27
CA MET A 158 -5.23 -18.49 1.23
C MET A 158 -6.58 -19.20 1.05
N GLU A 159 -6.65 -20.27 0.24
CA GLU A 159 -7.87 -21.08 0.05
C GLU A 159 -8.39 -21.77 1.34
N LYS A 160 -7.56 -21.86 2.38
CA LYS A 160 -7.91 -22.46 3.66
C LYS A 160 -8.29 -21.46 4.73
N ILE A 161 -8.15 -20.16 4.45
CA ILE A 161 -8.46 -19.10 5.42
C ILE A 161 -9.98 -19.04 5.63
N THR A 162 -10.35 -19.14 6.88
CA THR A 162 -11.74 -19.08 7.34
C THR A 162 -12.10 -17.67 7.84
N LYS A 163 -13.38 -17.43 8.03
CA LYS A 163 -13.87 -16.18 8.67
C LYS A 163 -13.29 -16.02 10.08
N GLN A 164 -13.15 -17.12 10.83
CA GLN A 164 -12.58 -17.07 12.18
C GLN A 164 -11.10 -16.66 12.14
N ASP A 165 -10.31 -17.14 11.16
CA ASP A 165 -8.91 -16.75 11.00
C ASP A 165 -8.77 -15.24 10.73
N VAL A 166 -9.68 -14.67 9.91
CA VAL A 166 -9.74 -13.23 9.64
C VAL A 166 -10.06 -12.44 10.90
N VAL A 167 -11.06 -12.89 11.70
CA VAL A 167 -11.45 -12.24 12.95
C VAL A 167 -10.33 -12.33 13.99
N ASP A 168 -9.71 -13.48 14.15
CA ASP A 168 -8.61 -13.69 15.11
C ASP A 168 -7.39 -12.84 14.74
N TRP A 169 -7.07 -12.81 13.45
CA TRP A 169 -5.99 -11.96 12.94
C TRP A 169 -6.29 -10.48 13.20
N ALA A 170 -7.50 -10.01 12.90
CA ALA A 170 -7.89 -8.62 13.10
C ALA A 170 -7.85 -8.23 14.59
N ASN A 171 -8.28 -9.11 15.48
CA ASN A 171 -8.21 -8.89 16.93
C ASN A 171 -6.75 -8.85 17.44
N LYS A 172 -5.86 -9.63 16.82
CA LYS A 172 -4.43 -9.64 17.18
C LYS A 172 -3.69 -8.40 16.69
N TYR A 173 -3.93 -7.97 15.46
CA TYR A 173 -3.10 -6.95 14.79
C TYR A 173 -3.76 -5.58 14.67
N LEU A 174 -5.08 -5.49 14.49
CA LEU A 174 -5.81 -4.22 14.36
C LEU A 174 -6.39 -3.76 15.70
N GLY A 175 -5.57 -3.78 16.76
CA GLY A 175 -6.01 -3.36 18.09
C GLY A 175 -6.49 -1.91 18.13
N PRO A 176 -7.49 -1.60 18.99
CA PRO A 176 -8.14 -0.28 19.02
C PRO A 176 -7.25 0.86 19.53
N GLU A 177 -6.10 0.53 20.14
CA GLU A 177 -5.14 1.50 20.68
C GLU A 177 -3.70 1.27 20.18
N SER A 178 -3.45 0.19 19.44
CA SER A 178 -2.10 -0.22 19.04
C SER A 178 -1.73 0.25 17.62
N TYR A 179 -2.01 1.50 17.27
CA TYR A 179 -1.76 2.05 15.95
C TYR A 179 -1.05 3.41 15.98
N ALA A 180 -0.44 3.76 14.85
CA ALA A 180 0.01 5.11 14.59
C ALA A 180 -1.00 5.83 13.69
N ILE A 181 -1.16 7.13 13.90
CA ILE A 181 -1.99 7.99 13.06
C ILE A 181 -1.17 9.17 12.56
N VAL A 182 -1.25 9.42 11.26
CA VAL A 182 -0.64 10.58 10.61
C VAL A 182 -1.74 11.45 10.02
N TYR A 183 -1.85 12.67 10.54
CA TYR A 183 -2.67 13.72 9.96
C TYR A 183 -1.81 14.54 8.99
N LYS A 184 -2.02 14.37 7.70
CA LYS A 184 -1.45 15.25 6.69
C LYS A 184 -2.38 16.45 6.51
N ARG A 185 -1.90 17.64 6.81
CA ARG A 185 -2.62 18.91 6.63
C ARG A 185 -2.10 19.66 5.40
N GLU A 186 -3.00 20.33 4.72
CA GLU A 186 -2.63 21.24 3.64
C GLU A 186 -1.99 22.51 4.22
N GLY A 187 -0.90 22.98 3.59
CA GLY A 187 -0.22 24.21 3.97
C GLY A 187 1.26 24.02 4.28
N LYS A 188 1.83 25.02 4.92
CA LYS A 188 3.22 25.02 5.37
C LYS A 188 3.32 24.61 6.82
N ASP A 189 4.35 23.85 7.15
CA ASP A 189 4.66 23.52 8.54
C ASP A 189 4.98 24.82 9.30
N PRO A 190 4.24 25.15 10.37
CA PRO A 190 4.50 26.33 11.17
C PRO A 190 5.85 26.29 11.90
N GLY A 191 6.44 25.10 12.03
CA GLY A 191 7.78 24.87 12.61
C GLY A 191 8.92 24.78 11.59
N GLU A 192 8.65 24.97 10.29
CA GLU A 192 9.67 24.84 9.25
C GLU A 192 10.75 25.89 9.40
N GLN A 193 11.97 25.44 9.75
CA GLN A 193 13.16 26.27 9.68
C GLN A 193 13.77 26.15 8.29
N LYS A 194 13.82 27.25 7.54
CA LYS A 194 14.55 27.31 6.26
C LYS A 194 16.03 27.10 6.51
N ILE A 195 16.52 25.93 6.17
CA ILE A 195 17.95 25.67 6.09
C ILE A 195 18.47 26.40 4.84
N ALA A 196 19.53 27.20 5.00
CA ALA A 196 20.18 27.84 3.86
C ALA A 196 20.60 26.77 2.85
N ALA A 197 20.17 26.91 1.60
CA ALA A 197 20.57 26.00 0.56
C ALA A 197 22.11 25.98 0.43
N PRO A 198 22.76 24.81 0.38
CA PRO A 198 24.19 24.74 0.14
C PRO A 198 24.52 25.41 -1.20
N LYS A 199 25.68 26.08 -1.27
CA LYS A 199 26.16 26.60 -2.56
C LYS A 199 26.45 25.42 -3.47
N ILE A 200 25.64 25.26 -4.51
CA ILE A 200 25.89 24.26 -5.54
C ILE A 200 26.98 24.79 -6.45
N THR A 201 28.11 24.10 -6.54
CA THR A 201 29.14 24.40 -7.53
C THR A 201 28.57 24.04 -8.91
N PRO A 202 28.44 24.99 -9.85
CA PRO A 202 27.94 24.68 -11.18
C PRO A 202 28.86 23.66 -11.85
N ILE A 203 28.31 22.55 -12.33
CA ILE A 203 29.06 21.64 -13.18
C ILE A 203 29.10 22.27 -14.56
N ALA A 204 30.32 22.53 -15.07
CA ALA A 204 30.48 22.98 -16.45
C ALA A 204 30.03 21.84 -17.40
N THR A 205 28.85 21.99 -17.97
CA THR A 205 28.35 21.06 -18.97
C THR A 205 28.57 21.68 -20.36
N ASN A 206 29.32 20.97 -21.21
CA ASN A 206 29.37 21.32 -22.62
C ASN A 206 28.19 20.64 -23.33
N ARG A 207 27.06 21.34 -23.43
CA ARG A 207 25.83 20.82 -24.06
C ARG A 207 25.95 20.75 -25.58
N ASP A 208 26.94 21.41 -26.14
CA ASP A 208 27.16 21.46 -27.61
C ASP A 208 28.16 20.37 -28.05
N ALA A 209 28.80 19.69 -27.11
CA ALA A 209 29.71 18.59 -27.44
C ALA A 209 28.93 17.39 -27.96
N GLN A 210 29.20 17.02 -29.18
CA GLN A 210 28.71 15.79 -29.78
C GLN A 210 29.79 14.70 -29.68
N SER A 211 29.37 13.44 -29.45
CA SER A 211 30.30 12.32 -29.54
C SER A 211 30.75 12.10 -30.98
N VAL A 212 31.97 11.60 -31.16
CA VAL A 212 32.48 11.22 -32.49
C VAL A 212 31.52 10.26 -33.19
N PHE A 213 30.97 9.30 -32.45
CA PHE A 213 29.97 8.34 -32.95
C PHE A 213 28.70 9.01 -33.48
N LEU A 214 28.17 10.02 -32.80
CA LEU A 214 26.99 10.74 -33.26
C LEU A 214 27.28 11.53 -34.54
N THR A 215 28.46 12.14 -34.63
CA THR A 215 28.92 12.88 -35.84
C THR A 215 29.08 11.92 -37.01
N GLU A 216 29.64 10.73 -36.79
CA GLU A 216 29.77 9.69 -37.83
C GLU A 216 28.41 9.21 -38.33
N ILE A 217 27.46 8.93 -37.43
CA ILE A 217 26.09 8.52 -37.83
C ILE A 217 25.41 9.62 -38.64
N GLN A 218 25.51 10.88 -38.21
CA GLN A 218 24.88 11.99 -38.92
C GLN A 218 25.46 12.19 -40.32
N ASN A 219 26.73 11.87 -40.55
CA ASN A 219 27.41 11.97 -41.84
C ASN A 219 27.36 10.69 -42.66
N THR A 220 26.80 9.58 -42.13
CA THR A 220 26.68 8.34 -42.87
C THR A 220 25.44 8.35 -43.76
N GLU A 221 25.64 8.13 -45.06
CA GLU A 221 24.55 8.01 -46.02
C GLU A 221 23.73 6.73 -45.75
N VAL A 222 22.43 6.91 -45.45
CA VAL A 222 21.52 5.79 -45.24
C VAL A 222 21.21 5.15 -46.60
N LYS A 223 21.74 3.95 -46.86
CA LYS A 223 21.36 3.17 -48.04
C LYS A 223 20.04 2.46 -47.80
N PRO A 224 19.07 2.53 -48.74
CA PRO A 224 17.85 1.72 -48.63
C PRO A 224 18.21 0.24 -48.59
N ILE A 225 17.52 -0.52 -47.76
CA ILE A 225 17.58 -1.98 -47.78
C ILE A 225 16.71 -2.43 -48.96
N GLU A 226 17.29 -3.07 -49.96
CA GLU A 226 16.59 -3.73 -51.08
C GLU A 226 15.85 -4.97 -50.62
#